data_de6c21d7d5bf82909ae1c0a955ee9ce2
#
_entry.id   de6c21d7d5bf82909ae1c0a955ee9ce2
#
_cell.length_a   1.000
_cell.length_b   1.000
_cell.length_c   1.000
_cell.angle_alpha   90.00
_cell.angle_beta   90.00
_cell.angle_gamma   90.00
#
_symmetry.space_group_name_H-M   'P 1'
#
loop_
_entity.id
_entity.type
_entity.pdbx_description
1 polymer ?
#
loop_
_entity_poly.entity_id
_entity_poly.type
_entity_poly.pdbx_seq_one_letter_code
_entity_poly.pdbx_strand_id
1 'polypeptide(L)'
;MNSILQDRLDAIKELYKRYKVRSLYSFGSVNTQRFTEHSDIDLLIEFDPSISLEEYADNYFSLRARLVELFKRKIDLVTNRSLSNPYFIADIEQGKQLLYGAS
;
A
#
# COMPACT_ATOMS: atom_id res chain seq x y z
N MET A 1 8.94 -10.28 -5.99
CA MET A 1 8.08 -9.82 -4.87
C MET A 1 8.60 -10.40 -3.56
N ASN A 2 8.59 -9.62 -2.50
CA ASN A 2 9.02 -10.08 -1.19
C ASN A 2 8.08 -11.18 -0.67
N SER A 3 8.63 -12.23 -0.04
CA SER A 3 7.85 -13.37 0.43
C SER A 3 6.81 -13.00 1.49
N ILE A 4 7.08 -12.01 2.33
CA ILE A 4 6.10 -11.58 3.35
C ILE A 4 4.83 -11.01 2.70
N LEU A 5 4.96 -10.31 1.57
CA LEU A 5 3.82 -9.81 0.81
C LEU A 5 3.13 -10.93 0.06
N GLN A 6 3.90 -11.81 -0.57
CA GLN A 6 3.37 -12.92 -1.35
C GLN A 6 2.57 -13.90 -0.50
N ASP A 7 3.07 -14.24 0.68
CA ASP A 7 2.40 -15.17 1.60
C ASP A 7 1.06 -14.64 2.10
N ARG A 8 0.87 -13.31 2.06
CA ARG A 8 -0.35 -12.66 2.55
C ARG A 8 -1.19 -12.03 1.44
N LEU A 9 -0.88 -12.38 0.19
CA LEU A 9 -1.50 -11.74 -0.97
C LEU A 9 -3.03 -11.92 -0.99
N ASP A 10 -3.52 -13.10 -0.64
CA ASP A 10 -4.96 -13.35 -0.61
C ASP A 10 -5.67 -12.50 0.44
N ALA A 11 -5.07 -12.37 1.63
CA ALA A 11 -5.62 -11.52 2.68
C ALA A 11 -5.60 -10.04 2.26
N ILE A 12 -4.53 -9.62 1.60
CA ILE A 12 -4.40 -8.26 1.05
C ILE A 12 -5.52 -7.99 0.04
N LYS A 13 -5.75 -8.91 -0.88
CA LYS A 13 -6.80 -8.77 -1.90
C LYS A 13 -8.18 -8.61 -1.28
N GLU A 14 -8.48 -9.38 -0.24
CA GLU A 14 -9.75 -9.26 0.48
C GLU A 14 -9.92 -7.86 1.10
N LEU A 15 -8.87 -7.33 1.72
CA LEU A 15 -8.90 -6.01 2.32
C LEU A 15 -9.13 -4.92 1.27
N TYR A 16 -8.49 -5.04 0.10
CA TYR A 16 -8.63 -4.03 -0.94
C TYR A 16 -10.03 -3.99 -1.53
N LYS A 17 -10.63 -5.14 -1.73
CA LYS A 17 -12.01 -5.22 -2.18
C LYS A 17 -12.95 -4.58 -1.16
N ARG A 18 -12.73 -4.88 0.11
CA ARG A 18 -13.57 -4.39 1.21
C ARG A 18 -13.52 -2.87 1.33
N TYR A 19 -12.35 -2.27 1.15
CA TYR A 19 -12.15 -0.85 1.35
C TYR A 19 -12.11 -0.04 0.04
N LYS A 20 -12.53 -0.64 -1.06
CA LYS A 20 -12.67 0.03 -2.36
C LYS A 20 -11.35 0.58 -2.90
N VAL A 21 -10.29 -0.18 -2.75
CA VAL A 21 -8.99 0.16 -3.33
C VAL A 21 -8.95 -0.29 -4.78
N ARG A 22 -8.57 0.62 -5.66
CA ARG A 22 -8.43 0.35 -7.09
C ARG A 22 -7.11 -0.33 -7.42
N SER A 23 -6.01 0.16 -6.83
CA SER A 23 -4.69 -0.42 -7.06
C SER A 23 -3.80 -0.26 -5.85
N LEU A 24 -2.85 -1.17 -5.72
CA LEU A 24 -1.87 -1.19 -4.66
C LEU A 24 -0.50 -1.53 -5.21
N TYR A 25 0.48 -0.77 -4.77
CA TYR A 25 1.88 -1.02 -5.09
C TYR A 25 2.70 -1.09 -3.80
N SER A 26 3.72 -1.94 -3.80
CA SER A 26 4.76 -1.88 -2.78
C SER A 26 5.93 -1.05 -3.33
N PHE A 27 6.62 -0.33 -2.45
CA PHE A 27 7.82 0.41 -2.81
C PHE A 27 8.77 0.45 -1.62
N GLY A 28 9.96 1.04 -1.83
CA GLY A 28 10.94 1.18 -0.76
C GLY A 28 11.63 -0.12 -0.40
N SER A 29 12.04 -0.24 0.86
CA SER A 29 12.91 -1.32 1.31
C SER A 29 12.31 -2.72 1.16
N VAL A 30 10.98 -2.86 1.19
CA VAL A 30 10.34 -4.17 1.04
C VAL A 30 10.63 -4.83 -0.31
N ASN A 31 10.97 -4.03 -1.32
CA ASN A 31 11.30 -4.49 -2.66
C ASN A 31 12.81 -4.69 -2.86
N THR A 32 13.59 -4.58 -1.80
CA THR A 32 15.06 -4.66 -1.87
C THR A 32 15.60 -5.67 -0.86
N GLN A 33 16.89 -5.99 -1.00
CA GLN A 33 17.60 -6.85 -0.05
C GLN A 33 17.85 -6.17 1.30
N ARG A 34 17.60 -4.87 1.39
CA ARG A 34 17.73 -4.13 2.66
C ARG A 34 16.59 -4.39 3.63
N PHE A 35 15.53 -5.05 3.16
CA PHE A 35 14.37 -5.33 4.00
C PHE A 35 14.73 -6.31 5.10
N THR A 36 14.42 -5.93 6.35
CA THR A 36 14.64 -6.75 7.54
C THR A 36 13.34 -6.86 8.33
N GLU A 37 13.37 -7.67 9.39
CA GLU A 37 12.20 -7.81 10.27
C GLU A 37 11.85 -6.51 11.02
N HIS A 38 12.77 -5.55 11.08
CA HIS A 38 12.55 -4.25 11.70
C HIS A 38 12.18 -3.15 10.70
N SER A 39 12.17 -3.46 9.42
CA SER A 39 11.84 -2.48 8.38
C SER A 39 10.33 -2.23 8.30
N ASP A 40 9.95 -0.99 8.03
CA ASP A 40 8.56 -0.64 7.72
C ASP A 40 8.20 -1.18 6.33
N ILE A 41 6.92 -1.40 6.11
CA ILE A 41 6.42 -1.73 4.78
C ILE A 41 5.80 -0.47 4.18
N ASP A 42 6.30 -0.08 3.03
CA ASP A 42 5.84 1.10 2.29
C ASP A 42 4.88 0.67 1.19
N LEU A 43 3.66 1.16 1.25
CA LEU A 43 2.62 0.81 0.27
C LEU A 43 2.01 2.08 -0.30
N LEU A 44 1.79 2.07 -1.61
CA LEU A 44 1.09 3.13 -2.33
C LEU A 44 -0.27 2.60 -2.76
N ILE A 45 -1.33 3.29 -2.37
CA ILE A 45 -2.69 2.92 -2.74
C ILE A 45 -3.36 4.01 -3.55
N GLU A 46 -4.28 3.56 -4.40
CA GLU A 46 -5.20 4.41 -5.12
C GLU A 46 -6.60 3.88 -4.88
N PHE A 47 -7.46 4.70 -4.26
CA PHE A 47 -8.85 4.33 -4.04
C PHE A 47 -9.67 4.50 -5.31
N ASP A 48 -10.82 3.81 -5.36
CA ASP A 48 -11.80 4.02 -6.41
C ASP A 48 -12.16 5.51 -6.44
N PRO A 49 -12.06 6.20 -7.60
CA PRO A 49 -12.32 7.64 -7.68
C PRO A 49 -13.77 8.03 -7.38
N SER A 50 -14.68 7.07 -7.36
CA SER A 50 -16.11 7.33 -7.09
C SER A 50 -16.44 7.45 -5.61
N ILE A 51 -15.51 7.12 -4.70
CA ILE A 51 -15.81 7.20 -3.26
C ILE A 51 -15.88 8.65 -2.78
N SER A 52 -16.73 8.89 -1.79
CA SER A 52 -16.84 10.21 -1.16
C SER A 52 -15.60 10.53 -0.34
N LEU A 53 -15.41 11.81 0.01
CA LEU A 53 -14.30 12.23 0.86
C LEU A 53 -14.40 11.59 2.25
N GLU A 54 -15.60 11.44 2.78
CA GLU A 54 -15.81 10.78 4.07
C GLU A 54 -15.41 9.30 4.02
N GLU A 55 -15.85 8.59 2.99
CA GLU A 55 -15.45 7.19 2.78
C GLU A 55 -13.95 7.06 2.60
N TYR A 56 -13.35 7.99 1.87
CA TYR A 56 -11.90 7.99 1.64
C TYR A 56 -11.15 8.00 2.98
N ALA A 57 -11.50 8.93 3.86
CA ALA A 57 -10.83 9.05 5.15
C ALA A 57 -11.05 7.82 6.03
N ASP A 58 -12.29 7.37 6.14
CA ASP A 58 -12.63 6.19 6.95
C ASP A 58 -11.93 4.94 6.44
N ASN A 59 -11.95 4.73 5.13
CA ASN A 59 -11.33 3.56 4.52
C ASN A 59 -9.81 3.59 4.65
N TYR A 60 -9.20 4.77 4.55
CA TYR A 60 -7.75 4.90 4.71
C TYR A 60 -7.31 4.43 6.10
N PHE A 61 -7.91 4.98 7.15
CA PHE A 61 -7.51 4.65 8.52
C PHE A 61 -7.87 3.20 8.89
N SER A 62 -9.02 2.72 8.45
CA SER A 62 -9.42 1.34 8.70
C SER A 62 -8.50 0.35 7.99
N LEU A 63 -8.19 0.62 6.72
CA LEU A 63 -7.28 -0.22 5.95
C LEU A 63 -5.89 -0.25 6.56
N ARG A 64 -5.37 0.92 6.95
CA ARG A 64 -4.05 1.01 7.58
C ARG A 64 -4.00 0.17 8.86
N ALA A 65 -5.02 0.28 9.71
CA ALA A 65 -5.08 -0.48 10.94
C ALA A 65 -5.11 -1.99 10.68
N ARG A 66 -5.85 -2.43 9.68
CA ARG A 66 -5.90 -3.84 9.29
C ARG A 66 -4.58 -4.34 8.74
N LEU A 67 -3.89 -3.52 7.96
CA LEU A 67 -2.58 -3.89 7.43
C LEU A 67 -1.52 -3.99 8.52
N VAL A 68 -1.52 -3.06 9.48
CA VAL A 68 -0.63 -3.14 10.64
C VAL A 68 -0.88 -4.44 11.41
N GLU A 69 -2.13 -4.78 11.62
CA GLU A 69 -2.51 -6.02 12.31
C GLU A 69 -2.08 -7.26 11.53
N LEU A 70 -2.25 -7.25 10.21
CA LEU A 70 -1.91 -8.38 9.34
C LEU A 70 -0.42 -8.65 9.31
N PHE A 71 0.40 -7.60 9.17
CA PHE A 71 1.85 -7.73 9.06
C PHE A 71 2.57 -7.64 10.40
N LYS A 72 1.89 -7.17 11.44
CA LYS A 72 2.45 -6.98 12.79
C LYS A 72 3.70 -6.11 12.78
N ARG A 73 3.65 -5.02 11.98
CA ARG A 73 4.72 -4.03 11.87
C ARG A 73 4.15 -2.72 11.36
N LYS A 74 4.95 -1.67 11.43
CA LYS A 74 4.56 -0.36 10.95
C LYS A 74 4.35 -0.39 9.44
N ILE A 75 3.24 0.18 9.00
CA ILE A 75 2.89 0.32 7.59
C ILE A 75 2.87 1.81 7.25
N ASP A 76 3.67 2.19 6.27
CA ASP A 76 3.63 3.52 5.70
C ASP A 76 2.71 3.49 4.48
N LEU A 77 1.46 3.90 4.70
CA LEU A 77 0.42 3.83 3.68
C LEU A 77 0.25 5.18 3.03
N VAL A 78 0.71 5.28 1.80
CA VAL A 78 0.72 6.52 1.02
C VAL A 78 -0.37 6.45 -0.05
N THR A 79 -1.09 7.55 -0.25
CA THR A 79 -2.07 7.64 -1.32
C THR A 79 -1.53 8.50 -2.46
N ASN A 80 -1.98 8.23 -3.68
CA ASN A 80 -1.58 9.03 -4.83
C ASN A 80 -2.01 10.50 -4.69
N ARG A 81 -3.12 10.76 -3.98
CA ARG A 81 -3.61 12.13 -3.75
C ARG A 81 -2.71 12.93 -2.81
N SER A 82 -1.97 12.26 -1.92
CA SER A 82 -1.10 12.93 -0.96
C SER A 82 0.30 13.20 -1.51
N LEU A 83 0.62 12.67 -2.68
CA LEU A 83 1.93 12.85 -3.29
C LEU A 83 2.04 14.22 -3.95
N SER A 84 3.02 15.01 -3.53
CA SER A 84 3.28 16.34 -4.09
C SER A 84 4.74 16.57 -4.43
N ASN A 85 5.67 15.88 -3.75
CA ASN A 85 7.10 16.05 -3.98
C ASN A 85 7.52 15.27 -5.25
N PRO A 86 7.99 15.96 -6.32
CA PRO A 86 8.31 15.28 -7.57
C PRO A 86 9.47 14.31 -7.46
N TYR A 87 10.41 14.53 -6.55
CA TYR A 87 11.53 13.60 -6.35
C TYR A 87 11.07 12.30 -5.71
N PHE A 88 10.17 12.41 -4.74
CA PHE A 88 9.59 11.23 -4.09
C PHE A 88 8.72 10.44 -5.06
N ILE A 89 7.93 11.12 -5.87
CA ILE A 89 7.10 10.49 -6.91
C ILE A 89 7.99 9.71 -7.88
N ALA A 90 9.09 10.32 -8.33
CA ALA A 90 10.02 9.67 -9.25
C ALA A 90 10.64 8.42 -8.63
N ASP A 91 11.04 8.47 -7.37
CA ASP A 91 11.58 7.31 -6.65
C ASP A 91 10.57 6.16 -6.58
N ILE A 92 9.32 6.46 -6.25
CA ILE A 92 8.26 5.46 -6.20
C ILE A 92 8.05 4.83 -7.58
N GLU A 93 7.95 5.66 -8.62
CA GLU A 93 7.70 5.17 -9.98
C GLU A 93 8.79 4.24 -10.50
N GLN A 94 10.04 4.46 -10.08
CA GLN A 94 11.14 3.61 -10.51
C GLN A 94 11.15 2.24 -9.84
N GLY A 95 10.67 2.15 -8.61
CA GLY A 95 10.82 0.93 -7.80
C GLY A 95 9.53 0.24 -7.40
N LYS A 96 8.38 0.82 -7.71
CA LYS A 96 7.12 0.25 -7.24
C LYS A 96 6.79 -1.06 -7.97
N GLN A 97 6.17 -1.98 -7.24
CA GLN A 97 5.69 -3.25 -7.78
C GLN A 97 4.18 -3.35 -7.56
N LEU A 98 3.45 -3.66 -8.60
CA LEU A 98 1.99 -3.83 -8.51
C LEU A 98 1.66 -5.10 -7.73
N LEU A 99 0.84 -4.96 -6.70
CA LEU A 99 0.35 -6.08 -5.89
C LEU A 99 -1.11 -6.41 -6.20
N TYR A 100 -1.91 -5.40 -6.58
CA TYR A 100 -3.33 -5.57 -6.79
C TYR A 100 -3.86 -4.48 -7.72
N GLY A 101 -4.78 -4.86 -8.60
CA GLY A 101 -5.54 -3.92 -9.41
C GLY A 101 -4.97 -3.68 -10.79
N ALA A 102 -5.46 -2.60 -11.43
CA ALA A 102 -5.02 -2.19 -12.76
C ALA A 102 -3.89 -1.18 -12.65
N SER A 103 -2.86 -1.38 -13.43
CA SER A 103 -1.75 -0.44 -13.54
C SER A 103 -2.13 0.73 -14.46
#